data_2ab783892e0a271f232e971cbe7ffb4e
#
_entry.id   2ab783892e0a271f232e971cbe7ffb4e
#
_cell.length_a   1.000
_cell.length_b   1.000
_cell.length_c   1.000
_cell.angle_alpha   90.00
_cell.angle_beta   90.00
_cell.angle_gamma   90.00
#
_symmetry.space_group_name_H-M   'P 1'
#
loop_
_entity.id
_entity.type
_entity.pdbx_description
1 polymer ?
#
loop_
_entity_poly.entity_id
_entity_poly.type
_entity_poly.pdbx_seq_one_letter_code
_entity_poly.pdbx_strand_id
1 'polypeptide(L)'
;MAAGQCDSAVVVANAGQMLAPGDALGPMVVGGCQEKDGRYDLAFATYTDFANKYPQARGVAAVRALAQLALRTQATQTAKLALARESTLTSLAPEPSTIAVLPMTIAGDSSLQPLSRGLAELLLSDLAMIRSLRLLERIQVSALLDELKLGQSGRADPSTAARVGRLLRAERMVQGVAAITQNGPVRMSATVVRGDGDVRAGAQANGTFKQLLDLEKQLVFGLTTELGIQLTDAERQRIMRQGPKNLAAFLAYSQGLDAMDRGEYRAAAAAFAAAVRSDPSFQAAREHQQAAEAAPAVLASPGDVVTVVEAVLQITAPAEPASVGALQHVTTDVSQTITDVNGQNGLTSTLSHPTQESQGVTNVVQTFGVIRIIFRLP
;
A
#
# COMPACT_ATOMS: atom_id res chain seq x y z
N MET A 1 -2.02 -23.27 -4.65
CA MET A 1 -1.11 -23.67 -5.75
C MET A 1 0.03 -24.51 -5.16
N ALA A 2 0.31 -25.72 -5.69
CA ALA A 2 1.44 -26.55 -5.25
C ALA A 2 2.77 -25.99 -5.79
N ALA A 3 3.93 -26.36 -5.17
CA ALA A 3 5.22 -25.76 -5.45
C ALA A 3 5.66 -25.79 -6.93
N GLY A 4 5.31 -26.80 -7.72
CA GLY A 4 5.67 -26.90 -9.14
C GLY A 4 4.75 -26.20 -10.14
N GLN A 5 3.75 -25.45 -9.68
CA GLN A 5 2.75 -24.81 -10.56
C GLN A 5 3.05 -23.33 -10.86
N CYS A 6 3.99 -22.71 -10.13
CA CYS A 6 4.27 -21.29 -10.30
C CYS A 6 4.92 -20.98 -11.65
N ASP A 7 5.88 -21.78 -12.10
CA ASP A 7 6.58 -21.52 -13.37
C ASP A 7 5.61 -21.51 -14.56
N SER A 8 4.75 -22.54 -14.64
CA SER A 8 3.71 -22.61 -15.69
C SER A 8 2.67 -21.50 -15.54
N ALA A 9 2.26 -21.19 -14.30
CA ALA A 9 1.28 -20.13 -14.04
C ALA A 9 1.79 -18.75 -14.46
N VAL A 10 3.06 -18.45 -14.19
CA VAL A 10 3.71 -17.18 -14.58
C VAL A 10 3.80 -17.05 -16.11
N VAL A 11 4.18 -18.13 -16.83
CA VAL A 11 4.21 -18.11 -18.30
C VAL A 11 2.84 -17.77 -18.87
N VAL A 12 1.80 -18.41 -18.34
CA VAL A 12 0.43 -18.19 -18.82
C VAL A 12 -0.08 -16.81 -18.42
N ALA A 13 0.20 -16.35 -17.20
CA ALA A 13 -0.17 -15.01 -16.75
C ALA A 13 0.46 -13.93 -17.63
N ASN A 14 1.73 -14.08 -17.97
CA ASN A 14 2.43 -13.15 -18.87
C ASN A 14 1.84 -13.17 -20.29
N ALA A 15 1.50 -14.33 -20.83
CA ALA A 15 0.82 -14.42 -22.11
C ALA A 15 -0.57 -13.76 -22.08
N GLY A 16 -1.34 -13.99 -21.01
CA GLY A 16 -2.63 -13.32 -20.79
C GLY A 16 -2.49 -11.80 -20.67
N GLN A 17 -1.45 -11.32 -19.99
CA GLN A 17 -1.16 -9.90 -19.86
C GLN A 17 -0.82 -9.22 -21.20
N MET A 18 -0.22 -9.96 -22.14
CA MET A 18 0.02 -9.44 -23.49
C MET A 18 -1.28 -9.27 -24.28
N LEU A 19 -2.27 -10.14 -24.06
CA LEU A 19 -3.57 -10.08 -24.72
C LEU A 19 -4.52 -9.07 -24.06
N ALA A 20 -4.47 -8.96 -22.74
CA ALA A 20 -5.31 -8.07 -21.93
C ALA A 20 -4.45 -7.30 -20.90
N PRO A 21 -3.70 -6.27 -21.30
CA PRO A 21 -2.73 -5.58 -20.45
C PRO A 21 -3.31 -4.95 -19.18
N GLY A 22 -4.60 -4.60 -19.20
CA GLY A 22 -5.32 -4.04 -18.05
C GLY A 22 -6.01 -5.08 -17.15
N ASP A 23 -5.80 -6.38 -17.35
CA ASP A 23 -6.39 -7.42 -16.52
C ASP A 23 -5.54 -7.63 -15.25
N ALA A 24 -6.20 -7.55 -14.09
CA ALA A 24 -5.56 -7.70 -12.78
C ALA A 24 -5.11 -9.13 -12.46
N LEU A 25 -5.63 -10.15 -13.15
CA LEU A 25 -5.27 -11.55 -12.94
C LEU A 25 -3.78 -11.81 -13.17
N GLY A 26 -3.23 -11.25 -14.24
CA GLY A 26 -1.80 -11.43 -14.58
C GLY A 26 -0.88 -11.05 -13.42
N PRO A 27 -0.88 -9.78 -12.98
CA PRO A 27 -0.04 -9.35 -11.85
C PRO A 27 -0.36 -10.06 -10.53
N MET A 28 -1.63 -10.43 -10.27
CA MET A 28 -1.98 -11.19 -9.08
C MET A 28 -1.36 -12.59 -9.06
N VAL A 29 -1.33 -13.29 -10.20
CA VAL A 29 -0.67 -14.60 -10.32
C VAL A 29 0.84 -14.46 -10.22
N VAL A 30 1.44 -13.53 -10.95
CA VAL A 30 2.90 -13.33 -10.94
C VAL A 30 3.37 -12.92 -9.54
N GLY A 31 2.75 -11.91 -8.94
CA GLY A 31 3.08 -11.45 -7.60
C GLY A 31 2.83 -12.52 -6.52
N GLY A 32 1.72 -13.25 -6.59
CA GLY A 32 1.44 -14.35 -5.67
C GLY A 32 2.48 -15.49 -5.74
N CYS A 33 3.02 -15.79 -6.93
CA CYS A 33 4.14 -16.70 -7.08
C CYS A 33 5.45 -16.14 -6.49
N GLN A 34 5.69 -14.85 -6.67
CA GLN A 34 6.85 -14.17 -6.07
C GLN A 34 6.76 -14.17 -4.53
N GLU A 35 5.59 -13.92 -3.94
CA GLU A 35 5.36 -14.02 -2.49
C GLU A 35 5.61 -15.43 -1.97
N LYS A 36 5.16 -16.45 -2.70
CA LYS A 36 5.38 -17.85 -2.35
C LYS A 36 6.85 -18.22 -2.31
N ASP A 37 7.65 -17.61 -3.19
CA ASP A 37 9.10 -17.76 -3.21
C ASP A 37 9.81 -16.87 -2.17
N GLY A 38 9.06 -16.14 -1.34
CA GLY A 38 9.57 -15.19 -0.35
C GLY A 38 10.12 -13.89 -0.94
N ARG A 39 9.89 -13.64 -2.24
CA ARG A 39 10.37 -12.43 -2.94
C ARG A 39 9.31 -11.33 -2.89
N TYR A 40 9.03 -10.85 -1.68
CA TYR A 40 7.99 -9.84 -1.44
C TYR A 40 8.30 -8.48 -2.06
N ASP A 41 9.58 -8.15 -2.25
CA ASP A 41 10.03 -6.94 -2.96
C ASP A 41 9.60 -6.96 -4.42
N LEU A 42 9.78 -8.09 -5.11
CA LEU A 42 9.34 -8.26 -6.49
C LEU A 42 7.83 -8.28 -6.61
N ALA A 43 7.15 -8.94 -5.66
CA ALA A 43 5.68 -8.96 -5.62
C ALA A 43 5.13 -7.53 -5.46
N PHE A 44 5.67 -6.76 -4.51
CA PHE A 44 5.31 -5.36 -4.32
C PHE A 44 5.51 -4.54 -5.60
N ALA A 45 6.67 -4.67 -6.26
CA ALA A 45 6.95 -3.98 -7.52
C ALA A 45 5.94 -4.38 -8.62
N THR A 46 5.67 -5.68 -8.79
CA THR A 46 4.71 -6.20 -9.77
C THR A 46 3.31 -5.60 -9.57
N TYR A 47 2.84 -5.59 -8.33
CA TYR A 47 1.53 -5.04 -7.99
C TYR A 47 1.47 -3.52 -8.19
N THR A 48 2.49 -2.81 -7.74
CA THR A 48 2.55 -1.34 -7.81
C THR A 48 2.66 -0.86 -9.25
N ASP A 49 3.49 -1.50 -10.07
CA ASP A 49 3.63 -1.17 -11.48
C ASP A 49 2.30 -1.33 -12.23
N PHE A 50 1.57 -2.40 -11.97
CA PHE A 50 0.24 -2.58 -12.55
C PHE A 50 -0.74 -1.51 -12.08
N ALA A 51 -0.84 -1.27 -10.77
CA ALA A 51 -1.79 -0.31 -10.20
C ALA A 51 -1.54 1.12 -10.69
N ASN A 52 -0.29 1.50 -10.90
CA ASN A 52 0.10 2.80 -11.44
C ASN A 52 -0.20 2.91 -12.94
N LYS A 53 0.06 1.86 -13.70
CA LYS A 53 -0.17 1.84 -15.15
C LYS A 53 -1.65 1.76 -15.51
N TYR A 54 -2.44 1.06 -14.70
CA TYR A 54 -3.87 0.82 -14.93
C TYR A 54 -4.72 1.19 -13.71
N PRO A 55 -4.74 2.48 -13.30
CA PRO A 55 -5.36 2.91 -12.03
C PRO A 55 -6.90 2.73 -11.99
N GLN A 56 -7.52 2.53 -13.15
CA GLN A 56 -8.96 2.29 -13.30
C GLN A 56 -9.29 0.83 -13.68
N ALA A 57 -8.29 -0.06 -13.67
CA ALA A 57 -8.51 -1.45 -14.04
C ALA A 57 -9.48 -2.13 -13.07
N ARG A 58 -10.30 -3.03 -13.61
CA ARG A 58 -11.13 -3.91 -12.79
C ARG A 58 -10.21 -4.79 -11.93
N GLY A 59 -10.45 -4.85 -10.62
CA GLY A 59 -9.61 -5.58 -9.67
C GLY A 59 -8.37 -4.81 -9.16
N VAL A 60 -8.13 -3.56 -9.58
CA VAL A 60 -6.99 -2.76 -9.11
C VAL A 60 -6.99 -2.56 -7.58
N ALA A 61 -8.17 -2.53 -6.94
CA ALA A 61 -8.29 -2.45 -5.49
C ALA A 61 -7.64 -3.67 -4.80
N ALA A 62 -7.86 -4.88 -5.33
CA ALA A 62 -7.22 -6.10 -4.82
C ALA A 62 -5.70 -6.06 -5.03
N VAL A 63 -5.24 -5.63 -6.21
CA VAL A 63 -3.81 -5.49 -6.49
C VAL A 63 -3.16 -4.49 -5.52
N ARG A 64 -3.81 -3.35 -5.23
CA ARG A 64 -3.34 -2.40 -4.21
C ARG A 64 -3.28 -3.00 -2.82
N ALA A 65 -4.31 -3.79 -2.43
CA ALA A 65 -4.30 -4.49 -1.15
C ALA A 65 -3.14 -5.51 -1.07
N LEU A 66 -2.93 -6.30 -2.12
CA LEU A 66 -1.79 -7.22 -2.22
C LEU A 66 -0.44 -6.49 -2.13
N ALA A 67 -0.29 -5.35 -2.82
CA ALA A 67 0.91 -4.53 -2.73
C ALA A 67 1.19 -4.11 -1.29
N GLN A 68 0.19 -3.60 -0.57
CA GLN A 68 0.34 -3.19 0.83
C GLN A 68 0.70 -4.36 1.76
N LEU A 69 0.10 -5.53 1.55
CA LEU A 69 0.39 -6.72 2.34
C LEU A 69 1.79 -7.27 2.06
N ALA A 70 2.21 -7.33 0.80
CA ALA A 70 3.56 -7.73 0.40
C ALA A 70 4.62 -6.79 0.99
N LEU A 71 4.42 -5.47 0.87
CA LEU A 71 5.30 -4.47 1.46
C LEU A 71 5.40 -4.62 2.99
N ARG A 72 4.27 -4.84 3.68
CA ARG A 72 4.25 -5.04 5.12
C ARG A 72 5.02 -6.30 5.54
N THR A 73 4.82 -7.40 4.82
CA THR A 73 5.52 -8.66 5.09
C THR A 73 7.02 -8.50 4.88
N GLN A 74 7.42 -7.90 3.76
CA GLN A 74 8.80 -7.58 3.45
C GLN A 74 9.44 -6.71 4.54
N ALA A 75 8.75 -5.61 4.93
CA ALA A 75 9.24 -4.68 5.93
C ALA A 75 9.49 -5.37 7.27
N THR A 76 8.54 -6.22 7.71
CA THR A 76 8.68 -6.98 8.97
C THR A 76 9.85 -7.97 8.91
N GLN A 77 10.00 -8.71 7.80
CA GLN A 77 11.11 -9.65 7.64
C GLN A 77 12.45 -8.91 7.60
N THR A 78 12.52 -7.81 6.84
CA THR A 78 13.73 -6.99 6.74
C THR A 78 14.11 -6.40 8.10
N ALA A 79 13.14 -5.93 8.89
CA ALA A 79 13.38 -5.40 10.23
C ALA A 79 13.99 -6.47 11.17
N LYS A 80 13.43 -7.69 11.18
CA LYS A 80 13.97 -8.82 11.96
C LYS A 80 15.40 -9.17 11.54
N LEU A 81 15.65 -9.26 10.24
CA LEU A 81 16.99 -9.53 9.71
C LEU A 81 17.98 -8.41 10.02
N ALA A 82 17.54 -7.15 9.96
CA ALA A 82 18.36 -6.00 10.31
C ALA A 82 18.82 -6.06 11.79
N LEU A 83 17.90 -6.36 12.70
CA LEU A 83 18.25 -6.54 14.11
C LEU A 83 19.20 -7.71 14.35
N ALA A 84 18.96 -8.85 13.70
CA ALA A 84 19.84 -10.01 13.81
C ALA A 84 21.26 -9.76 13.27
N ARG A 85 21.42 -8.77 12.37
CA ARG A 85 22.69 -8.40 11.74
C ARG A 85 23.15 -6.99 12.12
N GLU A 86 22.69 -6.45 13.23
CA GLU A 86 22.95 -5.04 13.62
C GLU A 86 24.45 -4.72 13.64
N SER A 87 25.27 -5.58 14.22
CA SER A 87 26.74 -5.37 14.27
C SER A 87 27.37 -5.23 12.88
N THR A 88 26.89 -5.99 11.91
CA THR A 88 27.38 -5.91 10.52
C THR A 88 26.85 -4.67 9.83
N LEU A 89 25.55 -4.38 9.94
CA LEU A 89 24.91 -3.23 9.28
C LEU A 89 25.46 -1.91 9.77
N THR A 90 25.76 -1.79 11.07
CA THR A 90 26.30 -0.54 11.67
C THR A 90 27.73 -0.25 11.20
N SER A 91 28.45 -1.22 10.65
CA SER A 91 29.79 -1.03 10.06
C SER A 91 29.75 -0.66 8.56
N LEU A 92 28.58 -0.79 7.91
CA LEU A 92 28.41 -0.45 6.49
C LEU A 92 28.14 1.04 6.32
N ALA A 93 28.67 1.60 5.22
CA ALA A 93 28.31 2.95 4.83
C ALA A 93 26.80 3.06 4.50
N PRO A 94 26.15 4.18 4.87
CA PRO A 94 24.78 4.43 4.48
C PRO A 94 24.66 4.55 2.95
N GLU A 95 23.47 4.31 2.43
CA GLU A 95 23.18 4.50 1.02
C GLU A 95 23.03 6.00 0.72
N PRO A 96 23.77 6.55 -0.26
CA PRO A 96 23.75 7.97 -0.54
C PRO A 96 22.36 8.48 -0.92
N SER A 97 22.06 9.71 -0.52
CA SER A 97 20.81 10.43 -0.80
C SER A 97 19.55 9.77 -0.25
N THR A 98 19.69 8.75 0.60
CA THR A 98 18.53 8.09 1.22
C THR A 98 18.07 8.87 2.45
N ILE A 99 16.76 9.07 2.52
CA ILE A 99 16.08 9.71 3.67
C ILE A 99 14.97 8.79 4.16
N ALA A 100 14.89 8.64 5.48
CA ALA A 100 13.77 8.04 6.16
C ALA A 100 13.10 9.05 7.08
N VAL A 101 11.77 9.03 7.12
CA VAL A 101 10.98 9.90 8.00
C VAL A 101 10.38 9.04 9.11
N LEU A 102 10.71 9.38 10.36
CA LEU A 102 10.09 8.73 11.52
C LEU A 102 8.68 9.26 11.75
N PRO A 103 7.78 8.45 12.30
CA PRO A 103 6.51 8.95 12.81
C PRO A 103 6.74 10.10 13.78
N MET A 104 6.03 11.21 13.61
CA MET A 104 6.21 12.39 14.46
C MET A 104 5.75 12.11 15.90
N THR A 105 6.49 12.58 16.87
CA THR A 105 6.04 12.54 18.27
C THR A 105 4.97 13.60 18.47
N ILE A 106 3.77 13.19 18.89
CA ILE A 106 2.67 14.11 19.18
C ILE A 106 2.63 14.36 20.67
N ALA A 107 2.88 15.63 21.05
CA ALA A 107 2.70 16.10 22.42
C ALA A 107 1.37 16.86 22.51
N GLY A 108 0.51 16.43 23.42
CA GLY A 108 -0.83 17.00 23.61
C GLY A 108 -1.90 15.92 23.78
N ASP A 109 -3.10 16.18 23.28
CA ASP A 109 -4.25 15.32 23.42
C ASP A 109 -4.01 13.93 22.77
N SER A 110 -4.33 12.87 23.51
CA SER A 110 -4.21 11.48 23.05
C SER A 110 -5.07 11.17 21.81
N SER A 111 -6.18 11.87 21.64
CA SER A 111 -7.03 11.73 20.45
C SER A 111 -6.33 12.17 19.14
N LEU A 112 -5.26 12.94 19.23
CA LEU A 112 -4.46 13.41 18.11
C LEU A 112 -3.28 12.49 17.76
N GLN A 113 -3.11 11.38 18.48
CA GLN A 113 -2.02 10.43 18.23
C GLN A 113 -1.97 9.89 16.79
N PRO A 114 -3.09 9.64 16.07
CA PRO A 114 -3.06 9.26 14.67
C PRO A 114 -2.32 10.25 13.75
N LEU A 115 -2.24 11.55 14.13
CA LEU A 115 -1.46 12.55 13.41
C LEU A 115 0.03 12.23 13.33
N SER A 116 0.55 11.42 14.25
CA SER A 116 1.94 10.95 14.22
C SER A 116 2.29 10.32 12.86
N ARG A 117 1.41 9.46 12.37
CA ARG A 117 1.57 8.78 11.07
C ARG A 117 1.17 9.68 9.91
N GLY A 118 0.08 10.41 10.05
CA GLY A 118 -0.41 11.31 9.01
C GLY A 118 0.60 12.40 8.64
N LEU A 119 1.21 13.06 9.63
CA LEU A 119 2.23 14.07 9.38
C LEU A 119 3.51 13.47 8.77
N ALA A 120 3.94 12.29 9.21
CA ALA A 120 5.07 11.60 8.61
C ALA A 120 4.79 11.22 7.14
N GLU A 121 3.57 10.77 6.83
CA GLU A 121 3.13 10.46 5.48
C GLU A 121 3.10 11.69 4.57
N LEU A 122 2.59 12.83 5.06
CA LEU A 122 2.63 14.09 4.30
C LEU A 122 4.07 14.54 4.03
N LEU A 123 4.91 14.56 5.05
CA LEU A 123 6.33 14.90 4.90
C LEU A 123 7.02 13.99 3.88
N LEU A 124 6.77 12.68 3.95
CA LEU A 124 7.32 11.70 3.01
C LEU A 124 6.82 11.95 1.59
N SER A 125 5.52 12.15 1.42
CA SER A 125 4.87 12.42 0.13
C SER A 125 5.40 13.70 -0.52
N ASP A 126 5.62 14.76 0.26
CA ASP A 126 6.16 16.03 -0.23
C ASP A 126 7.64 15.93 -0.59
N LEU A 127 8.43 15.29 0.26
CA LEU A 127 9.84 15.04 -0.03
C LEU A 127 10.03 14.15 -1.26
N ALA A 128 9.06 13.25 -1.56
CA ALA A 128 9.06 12.41 -2.77
C ALA A 128 8.95 13.22 -4.07
N MET A 129 8.48 14.47 -4.01
CA MET A 129 8.47 15.36 -5.17
C MET A 129 9.85 15.85 -5.57
N ILE A 130 10.88 15.62 -4.75
CA ILE A 130 12.26 16.09 -4.93
C ILE A 130 13.09 14.96 -5.56
N ARG A 131 13.49 15.15 -6.80
CA ARG A 131 14.16 14.11 -7.61
C ARG A 131 15.52 13.66 -7.07
N SER A 132 16.21 14.50 -6.32
CA SER A 132 17.54 14.20 -5.76
C SER A 132 17.49 13.31 -4.52
N LEU A 133 16.30 13.04 -3.97
CA LEU A 133 16.10 12.23 -2.77
C LEU A 133 15.62 10.82 -3.10
N ARG A 134 16.12 9.85 -2.35
CA ARG A 134 15.63 8.48 -2.30
C ARG A 134 14.96 8.25 -0.96
N LEU A 135 13.66 8.11 -0.97
CA LEU A 135 12.90 7.96 0.27
C LEU A 135 12.71 6.49 0.61
N LEU A 136 12.84 6.17 1.89
CA LEU A 136 12.46 4.87 2.42
C LEU A 136 10.97 4.88 2.74
N GLU A 137 10.30 3.78 2.44
CA GLU A 137 8.87 3.62 2.71
C GLU A 137 8.55 3.74 4.20
N ARG A 138 7.50 4.49 4.55
CA ARG A 138 7.06 4.67 5.94
C ARG A 138 6.88 3.33 6.66
N ILE A 139 6.35 2.34 5.97
CA ILE A 139 6.07 1.02 6.57
C ILE A 139 7.36 0.28 6.95
N GLN A 140 8.47 0.48 6.23
CA GLN A 140 9.77 -0.08 6.57
C GLN A 140 10.31 0.52 7.89
N VAL A 141 10.17 1.83 8.02
CA VAL A 141 10.54 2.54 9.26
C VAL A 141 9.66 2.07 10.43
N SER A 142 8.35 2.00 10.22
CA SER A 142 7.40 1.56 11.25
C SER A 142 7.68 0.13 11.70
N ALA A 143 7.90 -0.80 10.78
CA ALA A 143 8.21 -2.19 11.10
C ALA A 143 9.48 -2.33 11.95
N LEU A 144 10.52 -1.54 11.65
CA LEU A 144 11.74 -1.55 12.45
C LEU A 144 11.52 -0.95 13.86
N LEU A 145 10.75 0.14 13.98
CA LEU A 145 10.39 0.72 15.26
C LEU A 145 9.57 -0.24 16.14
N ASP A 146 8.68 -1.01 15.53
CA ASP A 146 7.87 -2.02 16.21
C ASP A 146 8.73 -3.20 16.71
N GLU A 147 9.66 -3.70 15.89
CA GLU A 147 10.62 -4.73 16.31
C GLU A 147 11.57 -4.24 17.43
N LEU A 148 11.96 -2.97 17.39
CA LEU A 148 12.74 -2.33 18.46
C LEU A 148 11.91 -2.04 19.72
N LYS A 149 10.58 -2.24 19.68
CA LYS A 149 9.63 -1.93 20.76
C LYS A 149 9.73 -0.50 21.29
N LEU A 150 9.99 0.43 20.39
CA LEU A 150 10.18 1.84 20.73
C LEU A 150 8.83 2.56 20.88
N GLY A 151 8.56 3.01 22.09
CA GLY A 151 7.46 3.94 22.36
C GLY A 151 7.69 5.32 21.76
N GLN A 152 6.68 6.20 21.86
CA GLN A 152 6.74 7.55 21.28
C GLN A 152 7.89 8.42 21.85
N SER A 153 8.15 8.35 23.13
CA SER A 153 9.24 9.10 23.77
C SER A 153 10.62 8.71 23.23
N GLY A 154 10.82 7.41 22.93
CA GLY A 154 12.07 6.94 22.34
C GLY A 154 12.28 7.41 20.89
N ARG A 155 11.21 7.75 20.18
CA ARG A 155 11.30 8.20 18.76
C ARG A 155 11.81 9.63 18.62
N ALA A 156 11.73 10.43 19.66
CA ALA A 156 12.25 11.80 19.69
C ALA A 156 13.74 11.89 20.05
N ASP A 157 14.37 10.77 20.45
CA ASP A 157 15.78 10.72 20.81
C ASP A 157 16.65 10.61 19.53
N PRO A 158 17.59 11.54 19.31
CA PRO A 158 18.52 11.48 18.18
C PRO A 158 19.36 10.20 18.10
N SER A 159 19.73 9.61 19.24
CA SER A 159 20.48 8.36 19.29
C SER A 159 19.65 7.18 18.73
N THR A 160 18.36 7.19 19.00
CA THR A 160 17.39 6.23 18.42
C THR A 160 17.25 6.44 16.91
N ALA A 161 17.11 7.69 16.47
CA ALA A 161 17.03 8.00 15.05
C ALA A 161 18.31 7.55 14.32
N ALA A 162 19.49 7.82 14.89
CA ALA A 162 20.76 7.37 14.33
C ALA A 162 20.86 5.84 14.26
N ARG A 163 20.43 5.11 15.31
CA ARG A 163 20.38 3.65 15.31
C ARG A 163 19.46 3.10 14.23
N VAL A 164 18.24 3.63 14.13
CA VAL A 164 17.27 3.26 13.07
C VAL A 164 17.85 3.55 11.70
N GLY A 165 18.49 4.71 11.52
CA GLY A 165 19.16 5.09 10.28
C GLY A 165 20.23 4.08 9.87
N ARG A 166 21.10 3.66 10.78
CA ARG A 166 22.13 2.64 10.51
C ARG A 166 21.53 1.28 10.13
N LEU A 167 20.48 0.85 10.83
CA LEU A 167 19.78 -0.41 10.53
C LEU A 167 19.09 -0.40 9.17
N LEU A 168 18.55 0.74 8.76
CA LEU A 168 17.94 0.95 7.43
C LEU A 168 18.95 1.35 6.36
N ARG A 169 20.22 1.59 6.74
CA ARG A 169 21.26 2.17 5.87
C ARG A 169 20.83 3.51 5.27
N ALA A 170 19.96 4.25 5.96
CA ALA A 170 19.57 5.58 5.57
C ALA A 170 20.70 6.60 5.87
N GLU A 171 21.03 7.44 4.89
CA GLU A 171 22.03 8.51 5.09
C GLU A 171 21.52 9.53 6.11
N ARG A 172 20.23 9.82 6.05
CA ARG A 172 19.59 10.85 6.88
C ARG A 172 18.25 10.36 7.42
N MET A 173 17.99 10.70 8.66
CA MET A 173 16.71 10.45 9.33
C MET A 173 16.05 11.78 9.64
N VAL A 174 14.79 11.95 9.26
CA VAL A 174 13.96 13.07 9.71
C VAL A 174 13.16 12.60 10.92
N GLN A 175 13.37 13.23 12.05
CA GLN A 175 12.55 13.06 13.25
C GLN A 175 11.86 14.37 13.59
N GLY A 176 10.68 14.33 14.18
CA GLY A 176 9.92 15.52 14.48
C GLY A 176 9.05 15.40 15.72
N VAL A 177 8.74 16.55 16.28
CA VAL A 177 7.80 16.72 17.39
C VAL A 177 6.75 17.73 16.97
N ALA A 178 5.49 17.41 17.23
CA ALA A 178 4.37 18.34 17.07
C ALA A 178 3.65 18.48 18.41
N ALA A 179 3.80 19.63 19.05
CA ALA A 179 3.01 20.01 20.21
C ALA A 179 1.70 20.65 19.71
N ILE A 180 0.59 19.94 19.89
CA ILE A 180 -0.70 20.29 19.31
C ILE A 180 -1.73 20.43 20.42
N THR A 181 -2.36 21.61 20.47
CA THR A 181 -3.56 21.84 21.28
C THR A 181 -4.76 21.93 20.35
N GLN A 182 -5.76 21.09 20.53
CA GLN A 182 -6.96 21.12 19.70
C GLN A 182 -7.62 22.50 19.80
N ASN A 183 -7.86 23.09 18.61
CA ASN A 183 -8.37 24.47 18.48
C ASN A 183 -7.47 25.56 19.10
N GLY A 184 -6.20 25.25 19.38
CA GLY A 184 -5.23 26.14 20.01
C GLY A 184 -3.92 26.26 19.22
N PRO A 185 -2.84 26.61 19.91
CA PRO A 185 -1.52 26.75 19.29
C PRO A 185 -0.95 25.38 18.87
N VAL A 186 -0.20 25.41 17.78
CA VAL A 186 0.59 24.29 17.25
C VAL A 186 2.04 24.75 17.11
N ARG A 187 2.95 23.93 17.60
CA ARG A 187 4.38 24.06 17.36
C ARG A 187 4.91 22.78 16.78
N MET A 188 5.50 22.88 15.61
CA MET A 188 6.11 21.74 14.93
C MET A 188 7.60 21.97 14.78
N SER A 189 8.38 20.96 15.01
CA SER A 189 9.81 20.97 14.74
C SER A 189 10.22 19.64 14.10
N ALA A 190 11.14 19.69 13.17
CA ALA A 190 11.75 18.50 12.61
C ALA A 190 13.25 18.73 12.49
N THR A 191 14.03 17.70 12.80
CA THR A 191 15.48 17.69 12.73
C THR A 191 15.96 16.59 11.81
N VAL A 192 17.10 16.82 11.16
CA VAL A 192 17.79 15.82 10.35
C VAL A 192 18.92 15.23 11.19
N VAL A 193 18.88 13.91 11.38
CA VAL A 193 19.89 13.15 12.10
C VAL A 193 20.62 12.24 11.10
N ARG A 194 21.94 12.23 11.14
CA ARG A 194 22.77 11.30 10.36
C ARG A 194 23.01 10.00 11.12
N GLY A 195 23.43 8.97 10.41
CA GLY A 195 23.72 7.67 11.01
C GLY A 195 24.86 7.68 12.04
N ASP A 196 25.74 8.68 12.00
CA ASP A 196 26.78 8.96 13.02
C ASP A 196 26.24 9.65 14.29
N GLY A 197 24.97 10.06 14.27
CA GLY A 197 24.33 10.79 15.37
C GLY A 197 24.45 12.30 15.26
N ASP A 198 25.12 12.83 14.22
CA ASP A 198 25.19 14.27 13.96
C ASP A 198 23.80 14.83 13.71
N VAL A 199 23.39 15.76 14.58
CA VAL A 199 22.12 16.46 14.51
C VAL A 199 22.31 17.77 13.80
N ARG A 200 21.77 17.89 12.61
CA ARG A 200 21.73 19.15 11.88
C ARG A 200 20.62 20.03 12.41
N ALA A 201 20.78 21.33 12.24
CA ALA A 201 19.70 22.28 12.50
C ALA A 201 18.46 21.84 11.75
N GLY A 202 17.31 21.98 12.39
CA GLY A 202 16.05 21.54 11.83
C GLY A 202 15.11 22.70 11.51
N ALA A 203 14.02 22.40 10.85
CA ALA A 203 12.96 23.33 10.56
C ALA A 203 11.98 23.44 11.73
N GLN A 204 11.37 24.61 11.88
CA GLN A 204 10.30 24.87 12.84
C GLN A 204 9.16 25.61 12.17
N ALA A 205 7.93 25.31 12.59
CA ALA A 205 6.72 26.00 12.16
C ALA A 205 5.78 26.21 13.37
N ASN A 206 5.23 27.40 13.50
CA ASN A 206 4.36 27.78 14.60
C ASN A 206 3.09 28.44 14.07
N GLY A 207 1.95 28.10 14.64
CA GLY A 207 0.66 28.64 14.23
C GLY A 207 -0.49 28.07 15.03
N THR A 208 -1.62 27.89 14.38
CA THR A 208 -2.85 27.35 14.98
C THR A 208 -3.20 25.99 14.38
N PHE A 209 -4.05 25.24 15.06
CA PHE A 209 -4.54 23.94 14.57
C PHE A 209 -5.19 24.02 13.19
N LYS A 210 -5.89 25.11 12.87
CA LYS A 210 -6.48 25.32 11.55
C LYS A 210 -5.46 25.44 10.43
N GLN A 211 -4.24 25.86 10.76
CA GLN A 211 -3.12 26.06 9.82
C GLN A 211 -2.21 24.83 9.74
N LEU A 212 -2.58 23.69 10.34
CA LEU A 212 -1.71 22.52 10.46
C LEU A 212 -1.09 22.08 9.12
N LEU A 213 -1.87 22.10 8.03
CA LEU A 213 -1.38 21.74 6.69
C LEU A 213 -0.39 22.77 6.14
N ASP A 214 -0.62 24.07 6.38
CA ASP A 214 0.32 25.12 5.98
C ASP A 214 1.62 25.04 6.78
N LEU A 215 1.52 24.71 8.07
CA LEU A 215 2.67 24.51 8.95
C LEU A 215 3.52 23.32 8.52
N GLU A 216 2.86 22.25 8.03
CA GLU A 216 3.57 21.11 7.45
C GLU A 216 4.35 21.52 6.21
N LYS A 217 3.78 22.29 5.28
CA LYS A 217 4.49 22.81 4.09
C LYS A 217 5.67 23.72 4.48
N GLN A 218 5.50 24.57 5.49
CA GLN A 218 6.60 25.38 6.02
C GLN A 218 7.73 24.49 6.55
N LEU A 219 7.39 23.41 7.25
CA LEU A 219 8.35 22.45 7.77
C LEU A 219 9.13 21.75 6.63
N VAL A 220 8.45 21.31 5.56
CA VAL A 220 9.07 20.73 4.37
C VAL A 220 10.06 21.70 3.72
N PHE A 221 9.66 22.95 3.48
CA PHE A 221 10.54 23.94 2.88
C PHE A 221 11.73 24.29 3.80
N GLY A 222 11.52 24.37 5.09
CA GLY A 222 12.60 24.53 6.07
C GLY A 222 13.59 23.38 6.01
N LEU A 223 13.09 22.12 6.01
CA LEU A 223 13.94 20.93 5.91
C LEU A 223 14.74 20.90 4.60
N THR A 224 14.15 21.27 3.46
CA THR A 224 14.91 21.33 2.19
C THR A 224 16.05 22.34 2.24
N THR A 225 15.85 23.48 2.89
CA THR A 225 16.91 24.48 3.12
C THR A 225 18.02 23.91 3.99
N GLU A 226 17.69 23.28 5.11
CA GLU A 226 18.65 22.64 6.01
C GLU A 226 19.44 21.49 5.37
N LEU A 227 18.80 20.78 4.45
CA LEU A 227 19.43 19.73 3.64
C LEU A 227 20.32 20.28 2.51
N GLY A 228 20.34 21.60 2.29
CA GLY A 228 21.05 22.25 1.19
C GLY A 228 20.46 21.96 -0.18
N ILE A 229 19.17 21.59 -0.24
CA ILE A 229 18.47 21.26 -1.47
C ILE A 229 17.85 22.52 -2.08
N GLN A 230 18.24 22.85 -3.30
CA GLN A 230 17.59 23.91 -4.07
C GLN A 230 16.43 23.34 -4.85
N LEU A 231 15.22 23.69 -4.45
CA LEU A 231 14.00 23.29 -5.14
C LEU A 231 13.83 24.09 -6.44
N THR A 232 13.54 23.41 -7.51
CA THR A 232 13.02 24.05 -8.74
C THR A 232 11.62 24.60 -8.50
N ASP A 233 11.20 25.60 -9.27
CA ASP A 233 9.83 26.13 -9.20
C ASP A 233 8.78 25.06 -9.42
N ALA A 234 9.06 24.11 -10.33
CA ALA A 234 8.16 22.98 -10.60
C ALA A 234 8.03 22.03 -9.39
N GLU A 235 9.10 21.75 -8.67
CA GLU A 235 9.07 20.94 -7.44
C GLU A 235 8.31 21.66 -6.33
N ARG A 236 8.61 22.96 -6.12
CA ARG A 236 7.89 23.81 -5.15
C ARG A 236 6.39 23.82 -5.43
N GLN A 237 5.97 23.99 -6.68
CA GLN A 237 4.55 23.99 -7.05
C GLN A 237 3.91 22.61 -6.85
N ARG A 238 4.62 21.51 -7.13
CA ARG A 238 4.10 20.16 -6.86
C ARG A 238 3.86 19.95 -5.37
N ILE A 239 4.85 20.27 -4.53
CA ILE A 239 4.74 20.19 -3.07
C ILE A 239 3.54 21.00 -2.57
N MET A 240 3.34 22.23 -3.04
CA MET A 240 2.21 23.07 -2.64
C MET A 240 0.84 22.53 -3.05
N ARG A 241 0.76 21.71 -4.11
CA ARG A 241 -0.49 21.09 -4.59
C ARG A 241 -0.75 19.73 -3.99
N GLN A 242 0.27 19.11 -3.39
CA GLN A 242 0.19 17.76 -2.84
C GLN A 242 -0.57 17.73 -1.52
N GLY A 243 -1.25 16.62 -1.25
CA GLY A 243 -1.93 16.38 0.02
C GLY A 243 -3.38 16.81 0.04
N PRO A 244 -4.03 16.70 1.22
CA PRO A 244 -5.42 17.08 1.43
C PRO A 244 -5.60 18.59 1.43
N LYS A 245 -6.76 19.03 0.93
CA LYS A 245 -7.11 20.47 0.85
C LYS A 245 -7.74 21.02 2.12
N ASN A 246 -8.15 20.15 3.03
CA ASN A 246 -8.74 20.57 4.29
C ASN A 246 -8.35 19.67 5.46
N LEU A 247 -8.37 20.25 6.64
CA LEU A 247 -7.95 19.60 7.88
C LEU A 247 -8.80 18.37 8.22
N ALA A 248 -10.13 18.41 7.95
CA ALA A 248 -11.00 17.28 8.27
C ALA A 248 -10.63 16.04 7.44
N ALA A 249 -10.33 16.22 6.15
CA ALA A 249 -9.84 15.13 5.31
C ALA A 249 -8.51 14.56 5.83
N PHE A 250 -7.60 15.44 6.26
CA PHE A 250 -6.31 15.02 6.81
C PHE A 250 -6.46 14.24 8.13
N LEU A 251 -7.31 14.71 9.04
CA LEU A 251 -7.56 14.02 10.32
C LEU A 251 -8.13 12.61 10.08
N ALA A 252 -9.13 12.50 9.22
CA ALA A 252 -9.71 11.22 8.85
C ALA A 252 -8.68 10.30 8.15
N TYR A 253 -7.87 10.83 7.26
CA TYR A 253 -6.80 10.09 6.60
C TYR A 253 -5.76 9.55 7.60
N SER A 254 -5.35 10.38 8.56
CA SER A 254 -4.41 9.99 9.63
C SER A 254 -4.97 8.84 10.49
N GLN A 255 -6.27 8.87 10.80
CA GLN A 255 -6.96 7.77 11.49
C GLN A 255 -6.97 6.50 10.64
N GLY A 256 -7.19 6.63 9.32
CA GLY A 256 -7.13 5.53 8.38
C GLY A 256 -5.75 4.86 8.33
N LEU A 257 -4.68 5.64 8.29
CA LEU A 257 -3.31 5.13 8.31
C LEU A 257 -3.02 4.39 9.62
N ASP A 258 -3.44 4.96 10.75
CA ASP A 258 -3.24 4.35 12.06
C ASP A 258 -3.99 3.02 12.19
N ALA A 259 -5.23 2.94 11.74
CA ALA A 259 -6.01 1.69 11.70
C ALA A 259 -5.41 0.67 10.71
N MET A 260 -4.92 1.11 9.55
CA MET A 260 -4.26 0.27 8.55
C MET A 260 -3.01 -0.40 9.13
N ASP A 261 -2.18 0.37 9.84
CA ASP A 261 -0.96 -0.13 10.48
C ASP A 261 -1.27 -1.18 11.58
N ARG A 262 -2.41 -1.05 12.26
CA ARG A 262 -2.88 -2.06 13.22
C ARG A 262 -3.55 -3.28 12.57
N GLY A 263 -3.75 -3.27 11.25
CA GLY A 263 -4.47 -4.33 10.51
C GLY A 263 -6.00 -4.26 10.68
N GLU A 264 -6.52 -3.14 11.16
CA GLU A 264 -7.95 -2.88 11.35
C GLU A 264 -8.58 -2.38 10.04
N TYR A 265 -8.56 -3.20 9.00
CA TYR A 265 -8.86 -2.78 7.62
C TYR A 265 -10.26 -2.19 7.44
N ARG A 266 -11.28 -2.70 8.17
CA ARG A 266 -12.63 -2.13 8.11
C ARG A 266 -12.69 -0.72 8.69
N ALA A 267 -12.01 -0.50 9.82
CA ALA A 267 -11.91 0.83 10.44
C ALA A 267 -11.10 1.78 9.54
N ALA A 268 -10.01 1.30 8.94
CA ALA A 268 -9.20 2.04 7.98
C ALA A 268 -10.03 2.48 6.77
N ALA A 269 -10.80 1.56 6.15
CA ALA A 269 -11.67 1.86 5.03
C ALA A 269 -12.70 2.94 5.37
N ALA A 270 -13.35 2.85 6.54
CA ALA A 270 -14.32 3.85 7.00
C ALA A 270 -13.67 5.23 7.20
N ALA A 271 -12.47 5.29 7.77
CA ALA A 271 -11.73 6.53 7.98
C ALA A 271 -11.26 7.14 6.66
N PHE A 272 -10.72 6.36 5.73
CA PHE A 272 -10.37 6.84 4.40
C PHE A 272 -11.58 7.29 3.60
N ALA A 273 -12.72 6.59 3.70
CA ALA A 273 -13.98 7.04 3.10
C ALA A 273 -14.44 8.39 3.66
N ALA A 274 -14.24 8.64 4.96
CA ALA A 274 -14.52 9.95 5.56
C ALA A 274 -13.58 11.03 5.00
N ALA A 275 -12.28 10.71 4.80
CA ALA A 275 -11.32 11.60 4.17
C ALA A 275 -11.74 11.95 2.73
N VAL A 276 -12.13 10.96 1.92
CA VAL A 276 -12.61 11.16 0.53
C VAL A 276 -13.91 11.97 0.47
N ARG A 277 -14.84 11.77 1.42
CA ARG A 277 -16.04 12.61 1.51
C ARG A 277 -15.71 14.06 1.82
N SER A 278 -14.72 14.30 2.69
CA SER A 278 -14.29 15.66 3.07
C SER A 278 -13.48 16.33 1.96
N ASP A 279 -12.69 15.57 1.21
CA ASP A 279 -11.93 16.04 0.06
C ASP A 279 -11.94 15.00 -1.08
N PRO A 280 -12.91 15.11 -2.01
CA PRO A 280 -12.99 14.18 -3.14
C PRO A 280 -11.77 14.22 -4.08
N SER A 281 -10.92 15.24 -4.00
CA SER A 281 -9.71 15.34 -4.81
C SER A 281 -8.49 14.64 -4.17
N PHE A 282 -8.61 14.17 -2.91
CA PHE A 282 -7.52 13.53 -2.18
C PHE A 282 -7.30 12.10 -2.69
N GLN A 283 -6.45 11.98 -3.71
CA GLN A 283 -6.21 10.73 -4.43
C GLN A 283 -5.64 9.63 -3.51
N ALA A 284 -4.68 9.94 -2.65
CA ALA A 284 -4.09 8.97 -1.75
C ALA A 284 -5.13 8.35 -0.80
N ALA A 285 -6.07 9.15 -0.27
CA ALA A 285 -7.14 8.64 0.57
C ALA A 285 -8.06 7.65 -0.17
N ARG A 286 -8.35 7.92 -1.45
CA ARG A 286 -9.16 7.02 -2.29
C ARG A 286 -8.45 5.71 -2.57
N GLU A 287 -7.15 5.74 -2.84
CA GLU A 287 -6.35 4.55 -3.10
C GLU A 287 -6.22 3.68 -1.85
N HIS A 288 -5.97 4.29 -0.70
CA HIS A 288 -5.94 3.59 0.57
C HIS A 288 -7.32 3.04 0.98
N GLN A 289 -8.41 3.78 0.70
CA GLN A 289 -9.77 3.27 0.91
C GLN A 289 -9.99 1.97 0.13
N GLN A 290 -9.71 1.99 -1.16
CA GLN A 290 -9.87 0.82 -2.03
C GLN A 290 -9.03 -0.38 -1.56
N ALA A 291 -7.78 -0.14 -1.17
CA ALA A 291 -6.92 -1.18 -0.64
C ALA A 291 -7.43 -1.75 0.69
N ALA A 292 -7.90 -0.89 1.60
CA ALA A 292 -8.45 -1.31 2.88
C ALA A 292 -9.77 -2.08 2.74
N GLU A 293 -10.63 -1.69 1.80
CA GLU A 293 -11.87 -2.42 1.47
C GLU A 293 -11.59 -3.82 0.90
N ALA A 294 -10.56 -3.95 0.07
CA ALA A 294 -10.19 -5.23 -0.55
C ALA A 294 -9.40 -6.15 0.39
N ALA A 295 -8.65 -5.61 1.36
CA ALA A 295 -7.73 -6.37 2.21
C ALA A 295 -8.38 -7.56 2.95
N PRO A 296 -9.60 -7.48 3.51
CA PRO A 296 -10.23 -8.63 4.17
C PRO A 296 -10.47 -9.81 3.22
N ALA A 297 -10.86 -9.55 1.97
CA ALA A 297 -11.07 -10.59 0.96
C ALA A 297 -9.75 -11.26 0.57
N VAL A 298 -8.71 -10.46 0.37
CA VAL A 298 -7.34 -10.96 0.08
C VAL A 298 -6.82 -11.84 1.21
N LEU A 299 -7.02 -11.43 2.47
CA LEU A 299 -6.56 -12.17 3.65
C LEU A 299 -7.38 -13.44 3.93
N ALA A 300 -8.66 -13.46 3.55
CA ALA A 300 -9.51 -14.63 3.74
C ALA A 300 -9.14 -15.79 2.80
N SER A 301 -8.53 -15.52 1.67
CA SER A 301 -8.19 -16.51 0.64
C SER A 301 -6.74 -16.36 0.16
N PRO A 302 -5.74 -16.51 1.05
CA PRO A 302 -4.34 -16.34 0.67
C PRO A 302 -3.93 -17.37 -0.39
N GLY A 303 -3.46 -16.88 -1.52
CA GLY A 303 -3.00 -17.71 -2.65
C GLY A 303 -4.10 -18.24 -3.58
N ASP A 304 -5.36 -17.93 -3.31
CA ASP A 304 -6.47 -18.21 -4.22
C ASP A 304 -6.88 -16.93 -4.96
N VAL A 305 -6.18 -16.68 -6.06
CA VAL A 305 -6.37 -15.49 -6.89
C VAL A 305 -7.81 -15.40 -7.44
N VAL A 306 -8.43 -16.52 -7.77
CA VAL A 306 -9.79 -16.54 -8.35
C VAL A 306 -10.81 -16.08 -7.32
N THR A 307 -10.78 -16.65 -6.12
CA THR A 307 -11.68 -16.26 -5.03
C THR A 307 -11.48 -14.80 -4.61
N VAL A 308 -10.24 -14.33 -4.57
CA VAL A 308 -9.93 -12.92 -4.27
C VAL A 308 -10.51 -11.98 -5.33
N VAL A 309 -10.35 -12.32 -6.61
CA VAL A 309 -10.89 -11.50 -7.71
C VAL A 309 -12.41 -11.47 -7.65
N GLU A 310 -13.05 -12.61 -7.48
CA GLU A 310 -14.52 -12.68 -7.37
C GLU A 310 -15.05 -11.86 -6.20
N ALA A 311 -14.45 -12.01 -5.02
CA ALA A 311 -14.84 -11.25 -3.83
C ALA A 311 -14.67 -9.73 -4.02
N VAL A 312 -13.57 -9.29 -4.63
CA VAL A 312 -13.32 -7.86 -4.89
C VAL A 312 -14.25 -7.33 -5.97
N LEU A 313 -14.56 -8.12 -6.98
CA LEU A 313 -15.53 -7.73 -8.01
C LEU A 313 -16.93 -7.52 -7.45
N GLN A 314 -17.33 -8.30 -6.43
CA GLN A 314 -18.61 -8.10 -5.73
C GLN A 314 -18.62 -6.80 -4.91
N ILE A 315 -17.49 -6.43 -4.28
CA ILE A 315 -17.37 -5.20 -3.49
C ILE A 315 -17.38 -3.95 -4.39
N THR A 316 -16.77 -4.03 -5.57
CA THR A 316 -16.60 -2.89 -6.49
C THR A 316 -17.69 -2.77 -7.54
N ALA A 317 -18.61 -3.74 -7.63
CA ALA A 317 -19.76 -3.64 -8.52
C ALA A 317 -20.68 -2.50 -8.04
N PRO A 318 -21.04 -1.53 -8.89
CA PRO A 318 -22.12 -0.62 -8.55
C PRO A 318 -23.37 -1.47 -8.27
N ALA A 319 -24.14 -1.09 -7.24
CA ALA A 319 -25.40 -1.74 -6.91
C ALA A 319 -26.36 -1.57 -8.10
N GLU A 320 -26.31 -2.44 -9.07
CA GLU A 320 -27.27 -2.49 -10.18
C GLU A 320 -28.54 -3.21 -9.72
N PRO A 321 -29.70 -2.63 -9.99
CA PRO A 321 -30.96 -3.28 -9.65
C PRO A 321 -31.18 -4.51 -10.57
N ALA A 322 -31.29 -5.68 -9.97
CA ALA A 322 -32.04 -6.84 -10.45
C ALA A 322 -31.54 -7.66 -11.67
N SER A 323 -30.34 -7.50 -12.20
CA SER A 323 -29.81 -8.42 -13.23
C SER A 323 -28.82 -9.49 -12.71
N VAL A 324 -28.65 -9.56 -11.39
CA VAL A 324 -27.69 -10.44 -10.71
C VAL A 324 -28.05 -11.93 -10.80
N GLY A 325 -29.31 -12.25 -11.09
CA GLY A 325 -29.78 -13.65 -11.21
C GLY A 325 -29.06 -14.46 -12.30
N ALA A 326 -28.72 -13.82 -13.42
CA ALA A 326 -28.07 -14.50 -14.54
C ALA A 326 -26.58 -14.82 -14.27
N LEU A 327 -25.88 -13.95 -13.55
CA LEU A 327 -24.46 -14.17 -13.20
C LEU A 327 -24.29 -15.17 -12.05
N GLN A 328 -25.21 -15.22 -11.09
CA GLN A 328 -25.20 -16.23 -10.03
C GLN A 328 -25.45 -17.64 -10.59
N HIS A 329 -26.30 -17.79 -11.59
CA HIS A 329 -26.48 -19.07 -12.27
C HIS A 329 -25.22 -19.51 -13.01
N VAL A 330 -24.52 -18.59 -13.68
CA VAL A 330 -23.27 -18.89 -14.40
C VAL A 330 -22.15 -19.31 -13.45
N THR A 331 -22.00 -18.67 -12.30
CA THR A 331 -20.98 -19.04 -11.30
C THR A 331 -21.30 -20.37 -10.62
N THR A 332 -22.57 -20.68 -10.39
CA THR A 332 -23.01 -21.98 -9.81
C THR A 332 -22.77 -23.09 -10.80
N ASP A 333 -23.15 -22.92 -12.08
CA ASP A 333 -22.92 -23.90 -13.12
C ASP A 333 -21.45 -24.19 -13.41
N VAL A 334 -20.62 -23.15 -13.37
CA VAL A 334 -19.15 -23.28 -13.51
C VAL A 334 -18.55 -24.01 -12.33
N SER A 335 -19.00 -23.73 -11.10
CA SER A 335 -18.54 -24.43 -9.90
C SER A 335 -18.96 -25.94 -9.94
N GLN A 336 -20.15 -26.25 -10.36
CA GLN A 336 -20.62 -27.63 -10.54
C GLN A 336 -19.84 -28.35 -11.65
N THR A 337 -19.59 -27.69 -12.77
CA THR A 337 -18.82 -28.27 -13.89
C THR A 337 -17.36 -28.52 -13.47
N ILE A 338 -16.75 -27.67 -12.63
CA ILE A 338 -15.39 -27.88 -12.11
C ILE A 338 -15.38 -29.07 -11.12
N THR A 339 -16.41 -29.21 -10.30
CA THR A 339 -16.54 -30.32 -9.34
C THR A 339 -16.73 -31.67 -10.08
N ASP A 340 -17.54 -31.67 -11.11
CA ASP A 340 -17.80 -32.87 -11.93
C ASP A 340 -16.56 -33.31 -12.75
N VAL A 341 -15.76 -32.37 -13.20
CA VAL A 341 -14.49 -32.66 -13.90
C VAL A 341 -13.41 -33.21 -12.97
N ASN A 342 -13.44 -32.84 -11.69
CA ASN A 342 -12.49 -33.37 -10.69
C ASN A 342 -12.94 -34.70 -10.11
N GLY A 343 -14.21 -35.06 -10.26
CA GLY A 343 -14.81 -36.25 -9.64
C GLY A 343 -14.86 -37.50 -10.49
N GLN A 344 -14.96 -37.42 -11.82
CA GLN A 344 -15.10 -38.60 -12.70
C GLN A 344 -14.67 -38.32 -14.14
N ASN A 345 -14.27 -39.35 -14.87
CA ASN A 345 -13.85 -39.40 -16.28
C ASN A 345 -14.89 -38.89 -17.30
N GLY A 346 -15.57 -37.79 -17.09
CA GLY A 346 -16.76 -37.43 -17.82
C GLY A 346 -16.73 -36.09 -18.58
N LEU A 347 -15.66 -35.81 -19.37
CA LEU A 347 -15.66 -34.66 -20.28
C LEU A 347 -16.65 -34.77 -21.45
N THR A 348 -17.22 -35.96 -21.68
CA THR A 348 -18.12 -36.26 -22.82
C THR A 348 -19.59 -36.11 -22.50
N SER A 349 -20.03 -36.14 -21.23
CA SER A 349 -21.45 -36.12 -20.89
C SER A 349 -22.07 -34.71 -20.78
N THR A 350 -21.28 -33.70 -20.52
CA THR A 350 -21.75 -32.30 -20.35
C THR A 350 -21.97 -31.56 -21.68
N LEU A 351 -21.47 -32.09 -22.79
CA LEU A 351 -21.63 -31.47 -24.12
C LEU A 351 -22.87 -31.97 -24.91
N SER A 352 -23.65 -32.90 -24.38
CA SER A 352 -24.66 -33.61 -25.16
C SER A 352 -26.10 -33.12 -25.02
N HIS A 353 -26.39 -32.06 -24.25
CA HIS A 353 -27.75 -31.50 -24.12
C HIS A 353 -27.76 -29.98 -24.29
N PRO A 354 -27.84 -29.46 -25.54
CA PRO A 354 -28.07 -28.04 -25.75
C PRO A 354 -29.55 -27.73 -25.55
N THR A 355 -29.94 -27.11 -24.46
CA THR A 355 -31.20 -26.39 -24.35
C THR A 355 -31.02 -24.97 -24.92
N GLN A 356 -32.11 -24.37 -25.42
CA GLN A 356 -32.10 -23.09 -26.12
C GLN A 356 -31.54 -21.92 -25.26
N GLU A 357 -31.50 -22.10 -23.95
CA GLU A 357 -30.92 -21.15 -22.98
C GLU A 357 -29.38 -21.25 -22.88
N SER A 358 -28.79 -22.31 -23.46
CA SER A 358 -27.36 -22.58 -23.38
C SER A 358 -26.50 -21.77 -24.38
N GLN A 359 -27.09 -21.04 -25.33
CA GLN A 359 -26.29 -20.27 -26.30
C GLN A 359 -25.51 -19.11 -25.64
N GLY A 360 -26.07 -18.47 -24.64
CA GLY A 360 -25.35 -17.50 -23.85
C GLY A 360 -24.25 -18.12 -22.96
N VAL A 361 -24.55 -19.27 -22.42
CA VAL A 361 -23.63 -20.07 -21.58
C VAL A 361 -22.48 -20.65 -22.41
N THR A 362 -22.74 -21.00 -23.68
CA THR A 362 -21.67 -21.50 -24.58
C THR A 362 -20.60 -20.44 -24.85
N ASN A 363 -20.99 -19.18 -24.98
CA ASN A 363 -20.02 -18.09 -25.15
C ASN A 363 -19.20 -17.82 -23.87
N VAL A 364 -19.81 -17.95 -22.69
CA VAL A 364 -19.11 -17.84 -21.39
C VAL A 364 -18.20 -19.05 -21.17
N VAL A 365 -18.66 -20.27 -21.52
CA VAL A 365 -17.84 -21.49 -21.45
C VAL A 365 -16.66 -21.43 -22.44
N GLN A 366 -16.82 -20.83 -23.60
CA GLN A 366 -15.70 -20.60 -24.54
C GLN A 366 -14.70 -19.59 -23.95
N THR A 367 -15.15 -18.54 -23.26
CA THR A 367 -14.27 -17.59 -22.57
C THR A 367 -13.55 -18.27 -21.41
N PHE A 368 -14.25 -19.10 -20.64
CA PHE A 368 -13.64 -19.97 -19.61
C PHE A 368 -12.78 -21.08 -20.22
N GLY A 369 -13.11 -21.55 -21.40
CA GLY A 369 -12.26 -22.48 -22.14
C GLY A 369 -10.90 -21.89 -22.48
N VAL A 370 -10.84 -20.60 -22.78
CA VAL A 370 -9.58 -19.86 -22.95
C VAL A 370 -8.83 -19.74 -21.61
N ILE A 371 -9.50 -19.43 -20.50
CA ILE A 371 -8.90 -19.45 -19.18
C ILE A 371 -8.45 -20.88 -18.79
N ARG A 372 -9.20 -21.89 -19.17
CA ARG A 372 -8.88 -23.30 -18.95
C ARG A 372 -7.66 -23.77 -19.74
N ILE A 373 -7.49 -23.29 -20.97
CA ILE A 373 -6.28 -23.50 -21.76
C ILE A 373 -5.09 -22.81 -21.09
N ILE A 374 -5.30 -21.61 -20.53
CA ILE A 374 -4.31 -20.86 -19.77
C ILE A 374 -3.84 -21.64 -18.52
N PHE A 375 -4.71 -22.36 -17.83
CA PHE A 375 -4.35 -23.14 -16.62
C PHE A 375 -4.06 -24.62 -16.86
N ARG A 376 -4.12 -25.14 -18.09
CA ARG A 376 -3.94 -26.55 -18.44
C ARG A 376 -2.82 -26.86 -19.41
N LEU A 377 -1.94 -25.95 -19.67
CA LEU A 377 -0.71 -26.32 -20.38
C LEU A 377 0.18 -27.16 -19.46
N PRO A 378 0.71 -28.28 -19.97
CA PRO A 378 1.48 -29.25 -19.19
C PRO A 378 2.73 -28.64 -18.56
#